data_0291f5e5ae568a266069a06ecba492e7
#
_entry.id   0291f5e5ae568a266069a06ecba492e7
#
_cell.length_a   1.000
_cell.length_b   1.000
_cell.length_c   1.000
_cell.angle_alpha   90.00
_cell.angle_beta   90.00
_cell.angle_gamma   90.00
#
_symmetry.space_group_name_H-M   'P 1'
#
loop_
_entity.id
_entity.type
_entity.pdbx_description
1 polymer ?
#
loop_
_entity_poly.entity_id
_entity_poly.type
_entity_poly.pdbx_seq_one_letter_code
_entity_poly.pdbx_strand_id
1 'polypeptide(L)'
;MKRFVLLATLLGTLCTTRAQTKTDAWLEQMIRQQASPFLKDVLNQPDTFHYQLIYTKIDRDKNNEPHFTNYYFRVNRNEYFNPASMVKLPTALLALEKINSLKQYGVDKYTAMLTDSGYSRQTRVTHDSTSANYLPSVAQYVKKIFLVSDNDAYNRLYEFTGQQYLNERLWQMGYRHTRITRRFVTMNEDENRHTNPIRFVKGDTLLYAQLPAYSTVTFDFKKKLLIGKAHFNRQDSLIKSPMDFTTHNVFPLEDMQQVLQAALFPNSVSSRKRFNLQPDDYAFLHRYMSELPSESDHPHYDTSEFFDSYTKFFMFKAWRSKIPPYIRVFNKTGWSYGFLTDVAYIVDCKNKIEFMVSGNIYVNSDGVLNDDKYDYDSVGSPFMYRLGQLIYNYDLNRGRQYTPDLKKFKISYEQRDPGDTRPSIKDADN
;
A
#
# COMPACT_ATOMS: atom_id res chain seq x y z
N MET A 1 1.09 75.68 1.87
CA MET A 1 0.74 74.41 2.53
C MET A 1 1.12 73.24 1.60
N LYS A 2 2.28 72.60 1.86
CA LYS A 2 2.74 71.43 1.10
C LYS A 2 2.28 70.17 1.80
N ARG A 3 1.44 69.34 1.10
CA ARG A 3 1.02 68.02 1.59
C ARG A 3 2.08 67.01 1.21
N PHE A 4 2.71 66.36 2.23
CA PHE A 4 3.53 65.19 2.07
C PHE A 4 2.61 63.98 1.99
N VAL A 5 2.71 63.18 0.91
CA VAL A 5 2.08 61.88 0.79
C VAL A 5 3.14 60.84 1.17
N LEU A 6 2.93 60.17 2.27
CA LEU A 6 3.79 59.07 2.72
C LEU A 6 3.34 57.79 2.01
N LEU A 7 4.18 57.28 1.11
CA LEU A 7 3.95 56.01 0.43
C LEU A 7 4.54 54.89 1.30
N ALA A 8 3.71 54.15 2.00
CA ALA A 8 4.13 52.97 2.79
C ALA A 8 4.23 51.78 1.83
N THR A 9 5.44 51.35 1.47
CA THR A 9 5.72 50.13 0.75
C THR A 9 5.62 48.94 1.70
N LEU A 10 4.54 48.16 1.55
CA LEU A 10 4.33 46.88 2.26
C LEU A 10 5.22 45.82 1.55
N LEU A 11 6.39 45.52 2.08
CA LEU A 11 7.17 44.35 1.70
C LEU A 11 6.50 43.11 2.28
N GLY A 12 5.68 42.47 1.48
CA GLY A 12 5.15 41.14 1.79
C GLY A 12 6.27 40.11 1.68
N THR A 13 6.84 39.68 2.81
CA THR A 13 7.71 38.51 2.86
C THR A 13 6.88 37.27 2.53
N LEU A 14 6.99 36.77 1.31
CA LEU A 14 6.54 35.44 0.93
C LEU A 14 7.36 34.41 1.71
N CYS A 15 6.90 34.06 2.93
CA CYS A 15 7.36 32.88 3.63
C CYS A 15 6.93 31.65 2.80
N THR A 16 7.77 31.17 1.92
CA THR A 16 7.66 29.83 1.36
C THR A 16 7.91 28.86 2.51
N THR A 17 6.85 28.40 3.17
CA THR A 17 6.94 27.29 4.12
C THR A 17 7.33 26.03 3.34
N ARG A 18 8.64 25.77 3.23
CA ARG A 18 9.13 24.44 2.90
C ARG A 18 8.60 23.52 3.98
N ALA A 19 7.78 22.52 3.61
CA ALA A 19 7.35 21.51 4.58
C ALA A 19 8.61 20.89 5.18
N GLN A 20 8.77 21.10 6.48
CA GLN A 20 9.93 20.65 7.24
C GLN A 20 9.94 19.12 7.28
N THR A 21 11.08 18.52 7.00
CA THR A 21 11.31 17.09 7.21
C THR A 21 11.14 16.78 8.71
N LYS A 22 10.22 15.87 9.03
CA LYS A 22 9.94 15.47 10.42
C LYS A 22 10.95 14.43 10.87
N THR A 23 11.63 14.72 11.98
CA THR A 23 12.53 13.78 12.67
C THR A 23 12.38 13.97 14.17
N ASP A 24 11.98 12.90 14.87
CA ASP A 24 11.97 12.84 16.32
C ASP A 24 13.36 12.43 16.80
N ALA A 25 14.00 13.28 17.60
CA ALA A 25 15.35 13.07 18.08
C ALA A 25 15.50 11.74 18.85
N TRP A 26 14.48 11.35 19.61
CA TRP A 26 14.48 10.07 20.32
C TRP A 26 14.53 8.88 19.35
N LEU A 27 13.69 8.85 18.30
CA LEU A 27 13.66 7.74 17.35
C LEU A 27 14.97 7.67 16.56
N GLU A 28 15.47 8.82 16.09
CA GLU A 28 16.76 8.86 15.39
C GLU A 28 17.90 8.34 16.27
N GLN A 29 17.99 8.80 17.53
CA GLN A 29 19.03 8.36 18.44
C GLN A 29 18.95 6.86 18.70
N MET A 30 17.77 6.33 18.99
CA MET A 30 17.52 4.91 19.25
C MET A 30 17.95 4.05 18.05
N ILE A 31 17.58 4.45 16.83
CA ILE A 31 17.96 3.72 15.61
C ILE A 31 19.49 3.77 15.42
N ARG A 32 20.10 4.97 15.48
CA ARG A 32 21.55 5.11 15.22
C ARG A 32 22.42 4.40 16.24
N GLN A 33 22.00 4.36 17.51
CA GLN A 33 22.74 3.65 18.56
C GLN A 33 22.74 2.12 18.36
N GLN A 34 21.64 1.56 17.91
CA GLN A 34 21.46 0.11 17.74
C GLN A 34 21.72 -0.37 16.30
N ALA A 35 21.94 0.56 15.37
CA ALA A 35 22.18 0.23 13.98
C ALA A 35 23.46 -0.61 13.79
N SER A 36 23.34 -1.70 13.00
CA SER A 36 24.48 -2.46 12.50
C SER A 36 25.37 -1.59 11.57
N PRO A 37 26.64 -1.96 11.31
CA PRO A 37 27.49 -1.23 10.37
C PRO A 37 26.78 -0.98 9.02
N PHE A 38 26.20 -1.99 8.40
CA PHE A 38 25.42 -1.87 7.17
C PHE A 38 24.31 -0.81 7.29
N LEU A 39 23.50 -0.86 8.37
CA LEU A 39 22.41 0.08 8.54
C LEU A 39 22.94 1.50 8.75
N LYS A 40 24.06 1.68 9.46
CA LYS A 40 24.73 2.98 9.62
C LYS A 40 25.18 3.56 8.29
N ASP A 41 25.74 2.74 7.42
CA ASP A 41 26.20 3.17 6.09
C ASP A 41 25.04 3.70 5.25
N VAL A 42 23.89 3.02 5.24
CA VAL A 42 22.68 3.49 4.55
C VAL A 42 22.15 4.78 5.20
N LEU A 43 22.04 4.82 6.53
CA LEU A 43 21.50 5.98 7.26
C LEU A 43 22.36 7.24 7.14
N ASN A 44 23.64 7.09 6.83
CA ASN A 44 24.56 8.21 6.61
C ASN A 44 24.50 8.77 5.19
N GLN A 45 23.74 8.15 4.28
CA GLN A 45 23.61 8.58 2.89
C GLN A 45 22.13 8.89 2.54
N PRO A 46 21.49 9.83 3.26
CA PRO A 46 20.06 10.11 3.09
C PRO A 46 19.69 10.63 1.70
N ASP A 47 20.58 11.36 1.04
CA ASP A 47 20.36 11.93 -0.30
C ASP A 47 20.52 10.88 -1.42
N THR A 48 21.15 9.74 -1.12
CA THR A 48 21.24 8.59 -2.03
C THR A 48 20.03 7.68 -1.88
N PHE A 49 19.67 7.35 -0.65
CA PHE A 49 18.66 6.34 -0.36
C PHE A 49 17.26 6.89 -0.09
N HIS A 50 17.07 8.18 0.04
CA HIS A 50 15.77 8.85 0.20
C HIS A 50 14.81 8.14 1.17
N TYR A 51 15.34 7.52 2.23
CA TYR A 51 14.56 6.74 3.18
C TYR A 51 13.70 7.63 4.09
N GLN A 52 12.54 7.12 4.45
CA GLN A 52 11.64 7.69 5.46
C GLN A 52 11.13 6.56 6.35
N LEU A 53 10.88 6.86 7.63
CA LEU A 53 10.36 5.89 8.59
C LEU A 53 9.35 6.54 9.53
N ILE A 54 8.26 5.83 9.81
CA ILE A 54 7.33 6.10 10.89
C ILE A 54 7.29 4.87 11.79
N TYR A 55 7.65 5.03 13.05
CA TYR A 55 7.36 4.05 14.08
C TYR A 55 6.13 4.51 14.85
N THR A 56 5.11 3.66 14.96
CA THR A 56 3.91 3.93 15.76
C THR A 56 3.88 3.01 16.95
N LYS A 57 4.18 3.59 18.11
CA LYS A 57 4.04 2.91 19.40
C LYS A 57 2.55 2.75 19.70
N ILE A 58 2.15 1.55 20.15
CA ILE A 58 0.79 1.25 20.60
C ILE A 58 0.86 0.89 22.08
N ASP A 59 0.18 1.67 22.89
CA ASP A 59 -0.05 1.37 24.31
C ASP A 59 -1.53 1.07 24.52
N ARG A 60 -1.83 0.09 25.37
CA ARG A 60 -3.22 -0.23 25.76
C ARG A 60 -3.55 0.40 27.10
N ASP A 61 -4.81 0.81 27.26
CA ASP A 61 -5.34 1.20 28.57
C ASP A 61 -5.92 -0.02 29.33
N LYS A 62 -6.49 0.22 30.49
CA LYS A 62 -7.12 -0.81 31.33
C LYS A 62 -8.29 -1.56 30.68
N ASN A 63 -8.90 -0.95 29.65
CA ASN A 63 -10.01 -1.54 28.89
C ASN A 63 -9.54 -2.19 27.58
N ASN A 64 -8.21 -2.28 27.41
CA ASN A 64 -7.56 -2.75 26.16
C ASN A 64 -7.80 -1.86 24.93
N GLU A 65 -8.16 -0.57 25.13
CA GLU A 65 -8.26 0.38 24.04
C GLU A 65 -6.86 0.83 23.59
N PRO A 66 -6.57 0.86 22.28
CA PRO A 66 -5.24 1.20 21.78
C PRO A 66 -5.04 2.72 21.67
N HIS A 67 -3.90 3.18 22.16
CA HIS A 67 -3.42 4.55 22.04
C HIS A 67 -2.18 4.60 21.16
N PHE A 68 -2.22 5.39 20.10
CA PHE A 68 -1.20 5.45 19.04
C PHE A 68 -0.32 6.69 19.21
N THR A 69 1.00 6.50 19.28
CA THR A 69 1.98 7.59 19.27
C THR A 69 2.93 7.40 18.10
N ASN A 70 2.90 8.33 17.14
CA ASN A 70 3.77 8.30 15.98
C ASN A 70 5.10 8.99 16.24
N TYR A 71 6.19 8.34 15.89
CA TYR A 71 7.54 8.90 15.85
C TYR A 71 8.04 8.86 14.42
N TYR A 72 8.71 9.91 13.99
CA TYR A 72 9.10 10.14 12.60
C TYR A 72 10.62 10.15 12.47
N PHE A 73 11.14 9.60 11.40
CA PHE A 73 12.54 9.74 11.02
C PHE A 73 12.62 10.06 9.54
N ARG A 74 13.08 11.30 9.22
CA ARG A 74 13.19 11.87 7.88
C ARG A 74 11.88 11.92 7.07
N VAL A 75 10.73 11.93 7.69
CA VAL A 75 9.45 11.94 6.97
C VAL A 75 9.19 13.30 6.35
N ASN A 76 9.02 13.31 5.03
CA ASN A 76 8.74 14.51 4.25
C ASN A 76 7.65 14.24 3.22
N ARG A 77 6.47 14.78 3.45
CA ARG A 77 5.31 14.63 2.57
C ARG A 77 5.54 15.14 1.14
N ASN A 78 6.47 16.09 0.96
CA ASN A 78 6.79 16.70 -0.34
C ASN A 78 7.94 16.00 -1.08
N GLU A 79 8.63 15.07 -0.44
CA GLU A 79 9.61 14.22 -1.07
C GLU A 79 8.89 13.06 -1.76
N TYR A 80 8.97 13.04 -3.09
CA TYR A 80 8.32 12.00 -3.89
C TYR A 80 9.09 10.69 -3.79
N PHE A 81 8.36 9.63 -3.62
CA PHE A 81 8.78 8.28 -3.92
C PHE A 81 7.66 7.57 -4.69
N ASN A 82 8.00 6.63 -5.57
CA ASN A 82 6.99 5.87 -6.28
C ASN A 82 6.27 4.92 -5.31
N PRO A 83 4.96 5.09 -5.09
CA PRO A 83 4.22 4.24 -4.16
C PRO A 83 4.06 2.81 -4.66
N ALA A 84 4.30 2.56 -5.95
CA ALA A 84 4.11 1.24 -6.55
C ALA A 84 2.79 0.59 -6.10
N SER A 85 2.84 -0.65 -5.63
CA SER A 85 1.67 -1.41 -5.20
C SER A 85 1.02 -0.93 -3.89
N MET A 86 1.53 0.11 -3.24
CA MET A 86 0.88 0.67 -2.05
C MET A 86 -0.52 1.22 -2.34
N VAL A 87 -0.77 1.72 -3.55
CA VAL A 87 -2.10 2.21 -3.98
C VAL A 87 -3.18 1.12 -3.99
N LYS A 88 -2.80 -0.14 -3.98
CA LYS A 88 -3.71 -1.28 -3.89
C LYS A 88 -4.45 -1.34 -2.55
N LEU A 89 -3.83 -0.86 -1.47
CA LEU A 89 -4.46 -0.81 -0.15
C LEU A 89 -5.73 0.06 -0.14
N PRO A 90 -5.69 1.36 -0.44
CA PRO A 90 -6.91 2.17 -0.47
C PRO A 90 -7.88 1.72 -1.56
N THR A 91 -7.41 1.19 -2.70
CA THR A 91 -8.29 0.68 -3.76
C THR A 91 -9.11 -0.52 -3.29
N ALA A 92 -8.50 -1.48 -2.58
CA ALA A 92 -9.20 -2.63 -2.01
C ALA A 92 -10.26 -2.20 -0.96
N LEU A 93 -9.91 -1.25 -0.08
CA LEU A 93 -10.84 -0.71 0.93
C LEU A 93 -12.02 0.00 0.29
N LEU A 94 -11.79 0.82 -0.74
CA LEU A 94 -12.84 1.54 -1.44
C LEU A 94 -13.67 0.62 -2.35
N ALA A 95 -13.11 -0.47 -2.86
CA ALA A 95 -13.88 -1.49 -3.56
C ALA A 95 -14.86 -2.20 -2.61
N LEU A 96 -14.44 -2.54 -1.38
CA LEU A 96 -15.32 -3.07 -0.34
C LEU A 96 -16.39 -2.05 0.10
N GLU A 97 -16.03 -0.77 0.26
CA GLU A 97 -16.99 0.29 0.55
C GLU A 97 -18.03 0.42 -0.56
N LYS A 98 -17.60 0.39 -1.83
CA LYS A 98 -18.48 0.50 -2.99
C LYS A 98 -19.40 -0.70 -3.13
N ILE A 99 -18.89 -1.94 -2.98
CA ILE A 99 -19.72 -3.13 -3.12
C ILE A 99 -20.81 -3.18 -2.05
N ASN A 100 -20.56 -2.65 -0.85
CA ASN A 100 -21.55 -2.56 0.20
C ASN A 100 -22.76 -1.65 -0.18
N SER A 101 -22.58 -0.68 -1.06
CA SER A 101 -23.68 0.14 -1.57
C SER A 101 -24.62 -0.61 -2.53
N LEU A 102 -24.17 -1.77 -3.04
CA LEU A 102 -24.92 -2.61 -3.97
C LEU A 102 -25.75 -3.71 -3.29
N LYS A 103 -25.72 -3.81 -1.95
CA LYS A 103 -26.45 -4.83 -1.19
C LYS A 103 -27.95 -4.88 -1.49
N GLN A 104 -28.57 -3.74 -1.80
CA GLN A 104 -29.99 -3.69 -2.17
C GLN A 104 -30.31 -4.47 -3.44
N TYR A 105 -29.33 -4.75 -4.29
CA TYR A 105 -29.46 -5.57 -5.51
C TYR A 105 -29.08 -7.04 -5.28
N GLY A 106 -28.86 -7.46 -4.02
CA GLY A 106 -28.40 -8.81 -3.69
C GLY A 106 -26.92 -9.08 -4.02
N VAL A 107 -26.14 -8.03 -4.22
CA VAL A 107 -24.70 -8.09 -4.54
C VAL A 107 -23.88 -7.94 -3.26
N ASP A 108 -22.89 -8.82 -3.10
CA ASP A 108 -21.88 -8.78 -2.04
C ASP A 108 -20.46 -8.97 -2.62
N LYS A 109 -19.44 -8.95 -1.76
CA LYS A 109 -18.05 -9.10 -2.19
C LYS A 109 -17.71 -10.45 -2.83
N TYR A 110 -18.53 -11.49 -2.62
CA TYR A 110 -18.34 -12.83 -3.17
C TYR A 110 -19.14 -13.05 -4.47
N THR A 111 -20.02 -12.14 -4.82
CA THR A 111 -20.81 -12.18 -6.05
C THR A 111 -19.91 -12.13 -7.26
N ALA A 112 -20.16 -13.00 -8.26
CA ALA A 112 -19.38 -13.02 -9.49
C ALA A 112 -19.38 -11.66 -10.19
N MET A 113 -18.19 -11.09 -10.43
CA MET A 113 -17.96 -9.79 -11.05
C MET A 113 -17.36 -9.99 -12.44
N LEU A 114 -18.20 -9.95 -13.46
CA LEU A 114 -17.78 -10.09 -14.85
C LEU A 114 -17.40 -8.71 -15.40
N THR A 115 -16.18 -8.58 -15.90
CA THR A 115 -15.66 -7.34 -16.50
C THR A 115 -15.76 -7.44 -18.01
N ASP A 116 -16.47 -6.53 -18.66
CA ASP A 116 -16.55 -6.41 -20.10
C ASP A 116 -15.57 -5.34 -20.63
N SER A 117 -15.38 -5.26 -21.95
CA SER A 117 -14.56 -4.25 -22.62
C SER A 117 -15.47 -3.27 -23.37
N GLY A 118 -15.27 -1.96 -23.17
CA GLY A 118 -16.05 -0.90 -23.82
C GLY A 118 -15.19 0.23 -24.40
N TYR A 119 -13.86 0.21 -24.16
CA TYR A 119 -12.93 1.23 -24.63
C TYR A 119 -11.56 0.62 -24.99
N SER A 120 -10.71 1.43 -25.65
CA SER A 120 -9.36 1.04 -26.06
C SER A 120 -8.56 0.35 -24.96
N ARG A 121 -7.89 -0.76 -25.29
CA ARG A 121 -7.02 -1.58 -24.43
C ARG A 121 -7.68 -2.17 -23.17
N GLN A 122 -8.99 -2.04 -23.01
CA GLN A 122 -9.70 -2.76 -21.98
C GLN A 122 -9.80 -4.24 -22.30
N THR A 123 -9.66 -5.10 -21.31
CA THR A 123 -9.75 -6.55 -21.45
C THR A 123 -11.00 -7.08 -20.76
N ARG A 124 -11.58 -8.13 -21.32
CA ARG A 124 -12.73 -8.84 -20.77
C ARG A 124 -12.26 -9.92 -19.80
N VAL A 125 -12.95 -10.04 -18.64
CA VAL A 125 -12.70 -11.13 -17.68
C VAL A 125 -14.04 -11.70 -17.23
N THR A 126 -14.24 -12.99 -17.51
CA THR A 126 -15.45 -13.75 -17.16
C THR A 126 -15.15 -15.01 -16.36
N HIS A 127 -13.86 -15.32 -16.16
CA HIS A 127 -13.38 -16.53 -15.51
C HIS A 127 -12.14 -16.20 -14.67
N ASP A 128 -11.97 -16.89 -13.56
CA ASP A 128 -10.76 -16.83 -12.71
C ASP A 128 -10.41 -18.25 -12.27
N SER A 129 -9.45 -18.86 -12.94
CA SER A 129 -8.98 -20.23 -12.66
C SER A 129 -8.40 -20.39 -11.24
N THR A 130 -8.08 -19.28 -10.57
CA THR A 130 -7.49 -19.26 -9.24
C THR A 130 -8.51 -19.21 -8.10
N SER A 131 -9.79 -18.98 -8.42
CA SER A 131 -10.86 -18.97 -7.43
C SER A 131 -11.48 -20.36 -7.23
N ALA A 132 -12.08 -20.62 -6.06
CA ALA A 132 -12.69 -21.90 -5.75
C ALA A 132 -13.78 -22.31 -6.74
N ASN A 133 -14.58 -21.37 -7.20
CA ASN A 133 -15.70 -21.55 -8.10
C ASN A 133 -15.43 -21.13 -9.56
N TYR A 134 -14.16 -20.85 -9.90
CA TYR A 134 -13.72 -20.37 -11.21
C TYR A 134 -14.30 -19.02 -11.66
N LEU A 135 -14.90 -18.25 -10.74
CA LEU A 135 -15.49 -16.95 -11.03
C LEU A 135 -14.73 -15.82 -10.36
N PRO A 136 -14.52 -14.70 -11.07
CA PRO A 136 -13.91 -13.51 -10.48
C PRO A 136 -14.89 -12.83 -9.49
N SER A 137 -14.35 -12.25 -8.43
CA SER A 137 -15.15 -11.48 -7.46
C SER A 137 -14.29 -10.40 -6.79
N VAL A 138 -14.93 -9.40 -6.16
CA VAL A 138 -14.21 -8.39 -5.37
C VAL A 138 -13.40 -9.05 -4.25
N ALA A 139 -13.96 -10.05 -3.58
CA ALA A 139 -13.27 -10.79 -2.51
C ALA A 139 -12.02 -11.48 -3.02
N GLN A 140 -12.10 -12.18 -4.17
CA GLN A 140 -10.95 -12.87 -4.77
C GLN A 140 -9.84 -11.89 -5.15
N TYR A 141 -10.20 -10.75 -5.76
CA TYR A 141 -9.21 -9.73 -6.10
C TYR A 141 -8.54 -9.09 -4.89
N VAL A 142 -9.30 -8.78 -3.82
CA VAL A 142 -8.73 -8.26 -2.56
C VAL A 142 -7.78 -9.28 -1.94
N LYS A 143 -8.14 -10.57 -1.95
CA LYS A 143 -7.29 -11.67 -1.47
C LYS A 143 -5.96 -11.71 -2.22
N LYS A 144 -5.98 -11.75 -3.56
CA LYS A 144 -4.79 -11.76 -4.43
C LYS A 144 -3.89 -10.53 -4.19
N ILE A 145 -4.49 -9.34 -3.98
CA ILE A 145 -3.76 -8.10 -3.68
C ILE A 145 -2.94 -8.21 -2.39
N PHE A 146 -3.48 -8.79 -1.32
CA PHE A 146 -2.78 -8.86 -0.05
C PHE A 146 -1.79 -10.02 0.04
N LEU A 147 -2.07 -11.15 -0.60
CA LEU A 147 -1.19 -12.32 -0.59
C LEU A 147 0.10 -12.09 -1.38
N VAL A 148 -0.02 -11.70 -2.65
CA VAL A 148 1.13 -11.61 -3.56
C VAL A 148 1.26 -10.26 -4.27
N SER A 149 0.39 -9.31 -3.95
CA SER A 149 0.40 -7.99 -4.61
C SER A 149 0.06 -8.04 -6.11
N ASP A 150 -0.87 -8.89 -6.52
CA ASP A 150 -1.32 -9.14 -7.89
C ASP A 150 -1.74 -7.85 -8.62
N ASN A 151 -1.20 -7.62 -9.82
CA ASN A 151 -1.44 -6.42 -10.63
C ASN A 151 -2.77 -6.48 -11.37
N ASP A 152 -3.16 -7.65 -11.91
CA ASP A 152 -4.46 -7.78 -12.59
C ASP A 152 -5.60 -7.58 -11.59
N ALA A 153 -5.52 -8.20 -10.42
CA ALA A 153 -6.51 -8.00 -9.36
C ALA A 153 -6.68 -6.51 -8.99
N TYR A 154 -5.59 -5.76 -8.92
CA TYR A 154 -5.66 -4.30 -8.72
C TYR A 154 -6.34 -3.60 -9.90
N ASN A 155 -5.98 -3.95 -11.13
CA ASN A 155 -6.57 -3.33 -12.31
C ASN A 155 -8.09 -3.56 -12.35
N ARG A 156 -8.58 -4.78 -12.02
CA ARG A 156 -10.02 -5.08 -11.93
C ARG A 156 -10.72 -4.26 -10.84
N LEU A 157 -10.11 -4.09 -9.67
CA LEU A 157 -10.68 -3.24 -8.63
C LEU A 157 -10.64 -1.75 -8.98
N TYR A 158 -9.60 -1.29 -9.69
CA TYR A 158 -9.55 0.07 -10.22
C TYR A 158 -10.66 0.30 -11.26
N GLU A 159 -10.93 -0.65 -12.15
CA GLU A 159 -12.02 -0.60 -13.13
C GLU A 159 -13.39 -0.59 -12.47
N PHE A 160 -13.57 -1.37 -11.41
CA PHE A 160 -14.82 -1.36 -10.63
C PHE A 160 -15.00 -0.06 -9.86
N THR A 161 -13.99 0.42 -9.15
CA THR A 161 -14.09 1.65 -8.35
C THR A 161 -14.14 2.89 -9.22
N GLY A 162 -13.30 2.98 -10.23
CA GLY A 162 -13.13 4.14 -11.11
C GLY A 162 -12.21 5.21 -10.54
N GLN A 163 -11.43 5.83 -11.42
CA GLN A 163 -10.44 6.86 -11.06
C GLN A 163 -11.06 8.02 -10.27
N GLN A 164 -12.23 8.49 -10.67
CA GLN A 164 -12.90 9.63 -10.03
C GLN A 164 -13.29 9.30 -8.60
N TYR A 165 -14.02 8.20 -8.38
CA TYR A 165 -14.46 7.80 -7.05
C TYR A 165 -13.28 7.55 -6.10
N LEU A 166 -12.23 6.85 -6.56
CA LEU A 166 -11.02 6.59 -5.78
C LEU A 166 -10.43 7.90 -5.22
N ASN A 167 -10.22 8.89 -6.09
CA ASN A 167 -9.54 10.12 -5.69
C ASN A 167 -10.46 11.05 -4.89
N GLU A 168 -11.69 11.29 -5.33
CA GLU A 168 -12.63 12.16 -4.62
C GLU A 168 -12.90 11.64 -3.21
N ARG A 169 -13.08 10.32 -3.05
CA ARG A 169 -13.36 9.73 -1.74
C ARG A 169 -12.16 9.86 -0.81
N LEU A 170 -10.93 9.60 -1.28
CA LEU A 170 -9.71 9.80 -0.51
C LEU A 170 -9.53 11.28 -0.11
N TRP A 171 -9.79 12.21 -1.00
CA TRP A 171 -9.72 13.64 -0.70
C TRP A 171 -10.79 14.09 0.30
N GLN A 172 -12.00 13.58 0.21
CA GLN A 172 -13.07 13.79 1.20
C GLN A 172 -12.65 13.27 2.57
N MET A 173 -11.94 12.14 2.63
CA MET A 173 -11.38 11.59 3.87
C MET A 173 -10.20 12.41 4.42
N GLY A 174 -9.66 13.36 3.65
CA GLY A 174 -8.57 14.24 4.05
C GLY A 174 -7.19 13.85 3.49
N TYR A 175 -7.09 12.81 2.66
CA TYR A 175 -5.84 12.36 1.99
C TYR A 175 -5.59 13.16 0.70
N ARG A 176 -5.54 14.50 0.81
CA ARG A 176 -5.54 15.42 -0.33
C ARG A 176 -4.27 15.39 -1.18
N HIS A 177 -3.15 14.88 -0.64
CA HIS A 177 -1.90 14.70 -1.37
C HIS A 177 -1.82 13.37 -2.10
N THR A 178 -2.72 12.43 -1.80
CA THR A 178 -2.82 11.14 -2.48
C THR A 178 -3.53 11.33 -3.81
N ARG A 179 -2.96 10.72 -4.86
CA ARG A 179 -3.63 10.60 -6.17
C ARG A 179 -3.34 9.23 -6.76
N ILE A 180 -4.37 8.59 -7.29
CA ILE A 180 -4.32 7.29 -7.97
C ILE A 180 -4.77 7.52 -9.40
N THR A 181 -3.82 7.58 -10.32
CA THR A 181 -4.04 8.05 -11.68
C THR A 181 -4.12 6.95 -12.72
N ARG A 182 -3.63 5.73 -12.41
CA ARG A 182 -3.39 4.70 -13.41
C ARG A 182 -3.51 3.27 -12.90
N ARG A 183 -3.87 2.37 -13.83
CA ARG A 183 -3.69 0.92 -13.73
C ARG A 183 -2.21 0.54 -13.82
N PHE A 184 -1.90 -0.72 -13.53
CA PHE A 184 -0.56 -1.32 -13.73
C PHE A 184 -0.48 -2.13 -15.03
N VAL A 185 -1.00 -1.53 -16.09
CA VAL A 185 -0.86 -1.99 -17.47
C VAL A 185 -0.51 -0.81 -18.37
N THR A 186 -0.06 -1.10 -19.59
CA THR A 186 0.29 -0.08 -20.56
C THR A 186 -0.96 0.63 -21.08
N MET A 187 -1.32 1.74 -20.45
CA MET A 187 -2.41 2.63 -20.83
C MET A 187 -1.97 4.09 -20.73
N ASN A 188 -2.48 4.96 -21.62
CA ASN A 188 -2.27 6.40 -21.55
C ASN A 188 -3.21 7.06 -20.50
N GLU A 189 -3.14 8.39 -20.33
CA GLU A 189 -3.95 9.10 -19.35
C GLU A 189 -5.44 9.01 -19.64
N ASP A 190 -5.85 9.13 -20.90
CA ASP A 190 -7.24 9.05 -21.33
C ASP A 190 -7.80 7.64 -21.10
N GLU A 191 -7.07 6.60 -21.50
CA GLU A 191 -7.45 5.19 -21.27
C GLU A 191 -7.64 4.87 -19.77
N ASN A 192 -6.81 5.46 -18.89
CA ASN A 192 -6.95 5.30 -17.44
C ASN A 192 -8.18 6.02 -16.86
N ARG A 193 -8.76 7.01 -17.56
CA ARG A 193 -9.98 7.71 -17.15
C ARG A 193 -11.25 6.91 -17.42
N HIS A 194 -11.21 5.96 -18.37
CA HIS A 194 -12.34 5.12 -18.72
C HIS A 194 -12.45 3.89 -17.82
N THR A 195 -13.63 3.64 -17.25
CA THR A 195 -13.93 2.37 -16.58
C THR A 195 -14.49 1.36 -17.56
N ASN A 196 -14.39 0.08 -17.21
CA ASN A 196 -15.03 -1.01 -17.95
C ASN A 196 -16.52 -1.10 -17.59
N PRO A 197 -17.38 -1.61 -18.49
CA PRO A 197 -18.70 -2.13 -18.09
C PRO A 197 -18.50 -3.36 -17.19
N ILE A 198 -19.30 -3.46 -16.11
CA ILE A 198 -19.19 -4.56 -15.14
C ILE A 198 -20.58 -5.13 -14.87
N ARG A 199 -20.68 -6.46 -14.82
CA ARG A 199 -21.90 -7.18 -14.48
C ARG A 199 -21.68 -8.04 -13.25
N PHE A 200 -22.59 -7.93 -12.29
CA PHE A 200 -22.66 -8.81 -11.14
C PHE A 200 -23.75 -9.84 -11.38
N VAL A 201 -23.39 -11.13 -11.32
CA VAL A 201 -24.29 -12.22 -11.70
C VAL A 201 -24.32 -13.31 -10.63
N LYS A 202 -25.45 -14.03 -10.55
CA LYS A 202 -25.63 -15.25 -9.75
C LYS A 202 -26.21 -16.34 -10.67
N GLY A 203 -25.39 -17.31 -11.05
CA GLY A 203 -25.71 -18.19 -12.19
C GLY A 203 -25.97 -17.36 -13.44
N ASP A 204 -27.09 -17.60 -14.10
CA ASP A 204 -27.51 -16.85 -15.30
C ASP A 204 -28.25 -15.53 -14.98
N THR A 205 -28.47 -15.24 -13.71
CA THR A 205 -29.25 -14.05 -13.30
C THR A 205 -28.34 -12.84 -13.16
N LEU A 206 -28.63 -11.78 -13.94
CA LEU A 206 -28.02 -10.47 -13.78
C LEU A 206 -28.62 -9.77 -12.52
N LEU A 207 -27.78 -9.48 -11.53
CA LEU A 207 -28.19 -8.76 -10.32
C LEU A 207 -28.02 -7.27 -10.46
N TYR A 208 -26.87 -6.85 -11.04
CA TYR A 208 -26.55 -5.44 -11.22
C TYR A 208 -25.59 -5.25 -12.41
N ALA A 209 -25.80 -4.19 -13.18
CA ALA A 209 -24.90 -3.76 -14.25
C ALA A 209 -24.37 -2.35 -13.97
N GLN A 210 -23.06 -2.21 -13.92
CA GLN A 210 -22.37 -0.93 -13.87
C GLN A 210 -22.01 -0.51 -15.29
N LEU A 211 -22.53 0.62 -15.73
CA LEU A 211 -22.15 1.21 -17.02
C LEU A 211 -20.72 1.77 -16.96
N PRO A 212 -20.02 1.84 -18.11
CA PRO A 212 -18.72 2.50 -18.17
C PRO A 212 -18.87 3.99 -17.81
N ALA A 213 -17.84 4.52 -17.15
CA ALA A 213 -17.78 5.92 -16.78
C ALA A 213 -16.44 6.53 -17.21
N TYR A 214 -16.45 7.84 -17.43
CA TYR A 214 -15.27 8.65 -17.71
C TYR A 214 -14.97 9.58 -16.54
N SER A 215 -13.72 9.58 -16.08
CA SER A 215 -13.27 10.44 -14.98
C SER A 215 -12.97 11.85 -15.48
N THR A 216 -13.66 12.84 -14.93
CA THR A 216 -13.40 14.27 -15.18
C THR A 216 -12.51 14.91 -14.12
N VAL A 217 -12.03 14.14 -13.15
CA VAL A 217 -11.19 14.64 -12.06
C VAL A 217 -9.92 15.28 -12.61
N THR A 218 -9.56 16.43 -12.05
CA THR A 218 -8.34 17.15 -12.40
C THR A 218 -7.26 16.92 -11.37
N PHE A 219 -6.03 16.67 -11.83
CA PHE A 219 -4.85 16.51 -11.00
C PHE A 219 -3.92 17.70 -11.14
N ASP A 220 -3.27 18.10 -10.05
CA ASP A 220 -2.20 19.11 -10.12
C ASP A 220 -0.87 18.44 -10.52
N PHE A 221 -0.45 18.67 -11.75
CA PHE A 221 0.81 18.20 -12.34
C PHE A 221 1.87 19.30 -12.50
N LYS A 222 1.72 20.43 -11.80
CA LYS A 222 2.65 21.57 -11.92
C LYS A 222 4.06 21.23 -11.45
N LYS A 223 4.18 20.46 -10.35
CA LYS A 223 5.47 20.02 -9.83
C LYS A 223 6.00 18.85 -10.64
N LYS A 224 7.12 19.07 -11.34
CA LYS A 224 7.82 17.98 -12.04
C LYS A 224 8.44 17.00 -11.06
N LEU A 225 8.30 15.71 -11.36
CA LEU A 225 8.82 14.61 -10.56
C LEU A 225 9.78 13.80 -11.44
N LEU A 226 11.04 14.25 -11.47
CA LEU A 226 12.10 13.70 -12.32
C LEU A 226 13.02 12.83 -11.45
N ILE A 227 13.20 11.56 -11.81
CA ILE A 227 13.96 10.57 -11.03
C ILE A 227 15.03 9.93 -11.88
N GLY A 228 16.20 9.66 -11.28
CA GLY A 228 17.35 9.03 -11.92
C GLY A 228 18.13 9.95 -12.85
N LYS A 229 19.06 9.37 -13.60
CA LYS A 229 19.91 10.06 -14.58
C LYS A 229 19.51 9.74 -16.02
N ALA A 230 19.05 8.50 -16.22
CA ALA A 230 18.63 7.96 -17.51
C ALA A 230 17.52 6.92 -17.29
N HIS A 231 16.86 6.50 -18.37
CA HIS A 231 15.87 5.44 -18.32
C HIS A 231 15.74 4.73 -19.67
N PHE A 232 15.31 3.49 -19.67
CA PHE A 232 14.88 2.81 -20.89
C PHE A 232 13.43 3.16 -21.22
N ASN A 233 13.17 3.49 -22.49
CA ASN A 233 11.82 3.69 -22.99
C ASN A 233 11.16 2.34 -23.33
N ARG A 234 9.91 2.37 -23.83
CA ARG A 234 9.16 1.15 -24.22
C ARG A 234 9.74 0.39 -25.43
N GLN A 235 10.67 0.97 -26.14
CA GLN A 235 11.38 0.39 -27.29
C GLN A 235 12.79 -0.06 -26.89
N ASP A 236 13.05 -0.25 -25.58
CA ASP A 236 14.34 -0.63 -25.00
C ASP A 236 15.50 0.27 -25.42
N SER A 237 15.20 1.55 -25.72
CA SER A 237 16.22 2.56 -26.05
C SER A 237 16.58 3.37 -24.80
N LEU A 238 17.88 3.54 -24.55
CA LEU A 238 18.37 4.35 -23.44
C LEU A 238 18.18 5.84 -23.72
N ILE A 239 17.37 6.49 -22.89
CA ILE A 239 17.14 7.93 -22.90
C ILE A 239 18.01 8.56 -21.81
N LYS A 240 18.97 9.41 -22.20
CA LYS A 240 19.93 10.08 -21.30
C LYS A 240 19.29 11.31 -20.62
N SER A 241 18.17 11.10 -19.94
CA SER A 241 17.49 12.09 -19.10
C SER A 241 16.73 11.39 -17.99
N PRO A 242 16.43 12.07 -16.86
CA PRO A 242 15.59 11.53 -15.80
C PRO A 242 14.23 11.03 -16.33
N MET A 243 13.68 10.00 -15.71
CA MET A 243 12.33 9.52 -15.98
C MET A 243 11.29 10.45 -15.32
N ASP A 244 10.25 10.82 -16.06
CA ASP A 244 9.19 11.73 -15.58
C ASP A 244 8.04 10.96 -14.93
N PHE A 245 7.92 11.08 -13.61
CA PHE A 245 6.84 10.54 -12.80
C PHE A 245 5.72 11.56 -12.52
N THR A 246 5.71 12.72 -13.17
CA THR A 246 4.78 13.82 -12.88
C THR A 246 3.32 13.39 -12.90
N THR A 247 2.92 12.51 -13.83
CA THR A 247 1.54 12.02 -13.95
C THR A 247 1.28 10.68 -13.23
N HIS A 248 2.29 10.15 -12.55
CA HIS A 248 2.17 8.88 -11.83
C HIS A 248 1.41 9.00 -10.50
N ASN A 249 1.11 7.84 -9.92
CA ASN A 249 0.50 7.75 -8.60
C ASN A 249 1.35 8.45 -7.54
N VAL A 250 0.72 9.08 -6.56
CA VAL A 250 1.35 9.66 -5.37
C VAL A 250 0.60 9.18 -4.15
N PHE A 251 1.33 8.69 -3.16
CA PHE A 251 0.75 8.28 -1.90
C PHE A 251 1.79 8.51 -0.79
N PRO A 252 1.71 9.62 -0.03
CA PRO A 252 2.68 9.94 1.01
C PRO A 252 2.68 8.90 2.14
N LEU A 253 3.84 8.67 2.75
CA LEU A 253 4.03 7.64 3.79
C LEU A 253 3.09 7.82 4.99
N GLU A 254 2.83 9.06 5.40
CA GLU A 254 1.88 9.37 6.48
C GLU A 254 0.44 8.98 6.11
N ASP A 255 0.04 9.22 4.86
CA ASP A 255 -1.29 8.85 4.39
C ASP A 255 -1.42 7.31 4.31
N MET A 256 -0.36 6.60 3.87
CA MET A 256 -0.31 5.13 3.86
C MET A 256 -0.49 4.55 5.26
N GLN A 257 0.29 5.05 6.24
CA GLN A 257 0.21 4.62 7.63
C GLN A 257 -1.20 4.85 8.20
N GLN A 258 -1.80 6.01 7.95
CA GLN A 258 -3.14 6.33 8.44
C GLN A 258 -4.23 5.48 7.77
N VAL A 259 -4.10 5.14 6.49
CA VAL A 259 -5.02 4.25 5.78
C VAL A 259 -4.96 2.84 6.37
N LEU A 260 -3.76 2.31 6.65
CA LEU A 260 -3.62 1.02 7.31
C LEU A 260 -4.19 1.06 8.74
N GLN A 261 -3.92 2.12 9.51
CA GLN A 261 -4.50 2.28 10.84
C GLN A 261 -6.04 2.32 10.80
N ALA A 262 -6.64 3.03 9.83
CA ALA A 262 -8.09 3.08 9.65
C ALA A 262 -8.68 1.71 9.28
N ALA A 263 -7.96 0.89 8.51
CA ALA A 263 -8.38 -0.46 8.15
C ALA A 263 -8.36 -1.44 9.32
N LEU A 264 -7.39 -1.32 10.24
CA LEU A 264 -7.21 -2.25 11.35
C LEU A 264 -7.88 -1.76 12.66
N PHE A 265 -7.91 -0.45 12.86
CA PHE A 265 -8.39 0.22 14.07
C PHE A 265 -9.33 1.38 13.72
N PRO A 266 -10.51 1.12 13.12
CA PRO A 266 -11.39 2.19 12.63
C PRO A 266 -11.83 3.17 13.73
N ASN A 267 -11.90 2.74 14.99
CA ASN A 267 -12.27 3.59 16.11
C ASN A 267 -11.14 4.52 16.58
N SER A 268 -9.89 4.25 16.19
CA SER A 268 -8.73 5.08 16.54
C SER A 268 -8.54 6.30 15.64
N VAL A 269 -9.30 6.40 14.56
CA VAL A 269 -9.25 7.53 13.63
C VAL A 269 -10.55 8.32 13.67
N SER A 270 -10.50 9.60 13.25
CA SER A 270 -11.72 10.41 13.16
C SER A 270 -12.75 9.77 12.22
N SER A 271 -14.04 10.02 12.45
CA SER A 271 -15.13 9.48 11.63
C SER A 271 -14.95 9.79 10.15
N ARG A 272 -14.41 10.95 9.81
CA ARG A 272 -14.09 11.35 8.44
C ARG A 272 -13.11 10.42 7.74
N LYS A 273 -12.15 9.84 8.49
CA LYS A 273 -11.10 8.94 7.97
C LYS A 273 -11.49 7.47 7.98
N ARG A 274 -12.70 7.13 8.41
CA ARG A 274 -13.20 5.76 8.41
C ARG A 274 -13.72 5.39 7.02
N PHE A 275 -13.38 4.18 6.60
CA PHE A 275 -14.03 3.55 5.44
C PHE A 275 -15.40 3.01 5.89
N ASN A 276 -16.41 3.11 5.02
CA ASN A 276 -17.75 2.60 5.31
C ASN A 276 -17.81 1.08 5.07
N LEU A 277 -17.18 0.34 5.96
CA LEU A 277 -17.06 -1.12 5.93
C LEU A 277 -17.97 -1.76 6.97
N GLN A 278 -18.41 -2.99 6.67
CA GLN A 278 -19.17 -3.80 7.60
C GLN A 278 -18.25 -4.62 8.53
N PRO A 279 -18.75 -5.14 9.66
CA PRO A 279 -17.92 -5.97 10.56
C PRO A 279 -17.26 -7.17 9.87
N ASP A 280 -17.96 -7.82 8.92
CA ASP A 280 -17.44 -8.94 8.16
C ASP A 280 -16.36 -8.53 7.14
N ASP A 281 -16.37 -7.28 6.65
CA ASP A 281 -15.29 -6.76 5.82
C ASP A 281 -14.01 -6.55 6.62
N TYR A 282 -14.11 -6.08 7.87
CA TYR A 282 -12.95 -5.96 8.75
C TYR A 282 -12.36 -7.33 9.09
N ALA A 283 -13.18 -8.33 9.37
CA ALA A 283 -12.73 -9.71 9.62
C ALA A 283 -12.03 -10.28 8.37
N PHE A 284 -12.60 -10.06 7.20
CA PHE A 284 -12.05 -10.44 5.90
C PHE A 284 -10.68 -9.76 5.64
N LEU A 285 -10.58 -8.45 5.86
CA LEU A 285 -9.33 -7.71 5.70
C LEU A 285 -8.26 -8.17 6.68
N HIS A 286 -8.59 -8.36 7.96
CA HIS A 286 -7.66 -8.86 8.96
C HIS A 286 -7.09 -10.22 8.55
N ARG A 287 -7.94 -11.12 8.02
CA ARG A 287 -7.48 -12.41 7.52
C ARG A 287 -6.48 -12.23 6.38
N TYR A 288 -6.88 -11.65 5.27
CA TYR A 288 -6.08 -11.66 4.06
C TYR A 288 -4.87 -10.70 4.07
N MET A 289 -4.88 -9.64 4.90
CA MET A 289 -3.68 -8.82 5.14
C MET A 289 -2.58 -9.59 5.86
N SER A 290 -2.90 -10.62 6.64
CA SER A 290 -1.96 -11.37 7.48
C SER A 290 -1.75 -12.83 7.07
N GLU A 291 -2.57 -13.36 6.16
CA GLU A 291 -2.43 -14.69 5.59
C GLU A 291 -1.15 -14.80 4.77
N LEU A 292 -0.54 -15.99 4.80
CA LEU A 292 0.68 -16.28 4.05
C LEU A 292 0.34 -17.02 2.76
N PRO A 293 1.14 -16.89 1.68
CA PRO A 293 0.93 -17.63 0.45
C PRO A 293 0.80 -19.16 0.65
N SER A 294 1.55 -19.74 1.59
CA SER A 294 1.48 -21.17 1.90
C SER A 294 0.17 -21.60 2.59
N GLU A 295 -0.56 -20.66 3.20
CA GLU A 295 -1.82 -20.92 3.91
C GLU A 295 -3.03 -20.80 2.97
N SER A 296 -2.87 -20.12 1.81
CA SER A 296 -3.97 -19.89 0.87
C SER A 296 -4.23 -21.13 0.01
N ASP A 297 -5.48 -21.58 -0.04
CA ASP A 297 -5.94 -22.68 -0.89
C ASP A 297 -6.36 -22.16 -2.27
N HIS A 298 -7.17 -21.11 -2.32
CA HIS A 298 -7.60 -20.47 -3.56
C HIS A 298 -7.40 -18.96 -3.50
N PRO A 299 -6.33 -18.44 -4.12
CA PRO A 299 -5.33 -19.03 -5.05
C PRO A 299 -4.36 -19.99 -4.38
N HIS A 300 -3.96 -21.05 -5.10
CA HIS A 300 -2.93 -21.99 -4.68
C HIS A 300 -1.57 -21.55 -5.25
N TYR A 301 -0.78 -20.81 -4.46
CA TYR A 301 0.51 -20.29 -4.91
C TYR A 301 1.64 -21.32 -4.77
N ASP A 302 2.56 -21.32 -5.73
CA ASP A 302 3.84 -22.04 -5.61
C ASP A 302 4.74 -21.33 -4.60
N THR A 303 5.09 -22.01 -3.52
CA THR A 303 5.85 -21.41 -2.40
C THR A 303 7.34 -21.25 -2.72
N SER A 304 7.85 -21.80 -3.82
CA SER A 304 9.21 -21.52 -4.30
C SER A 304 9.31 -20.11 -4.90
N GLU A 305 8.24 -19.64 -5.54
CA GLU A 305 8.11 -18.29 -6.11
C GLU A 305 7.50 -17.32 -5.09
N PHE A 306 6.35 -17.68 -4.52
CA PHE A 306 5.62 -16.88 -3.53
C PHE A 306 5.84 -17.43 -2.11
N PHE A 307 7.07 -17.27 -1.61
CA PHE A 307 7.41 -17.70 -0.25
C PHE A 307 6.69 -16.83 0.81
N ASP A 308 6.51 -17.33 2.03
CA ASP A 308 5.66 -16.71 3.07
C ASP A 308 6.03 -15.25 3.40
N SER A 309 7.30 -14.90 3.30
CA SER A 309 7.73 -13.51 3.49
C SER A 309 7.81 -12.68 2.21
N TYR A 310 7.24 -13.15 1.09
CA TYR A 310 7.28 -12.48 -0.21
C TYR A 310 6.81 -11.01 -0.15
N THR A 311 5.71 -10.76 0.55
CA THR A 311 5.16 -9.41 0.78
C THR A 311 5.36 -8.89 2.22
N LYS A 312 6.24 -9.47 3.04
CA LYS A 312 6.48 -9.07 4.42
C LYS A 312 7.90 -8.50 4.55
N PHE A 313 8.08 -7.21 4.14
CA PHE A 313 9.41 -6.63 4.00
C PHE A 313 10.08 -6.39 5.35
N PHE A 314 9.39 -5.76 6.29
CA PHE A 314 9.91 -5.61 7.64
C PHE A 314 10.09 -6.97 8.30
N MET A 315 11.28 -7.20 8.87
CA MET A 315 11.68 -8.37 9.64
C MET A 315 11.86 -9.69 8.85
N PHE A 316 11.30 -9.85 7.61
CA PHE A 316 11.18 -11.20 7.06
C PHE A 316 11.61 -11.37 5.60
N LYS A 317 11.41 -10.40 4.69
CA LYS A 317 11.67 -10.61 3.25
C LYS A 317 13.13 -10.95 2.94
N ALA A 318 14.07 -10.24 3.56
CA ALA A 318 15.49 -10.54 3.35
C ALA A 318 15.79 -11.99 3.73
N TRP A 319 16.53 -12.66 2.85
CA TRP A 319 16.93 -14.05 3.00
C TRP A 319 15.77 -15.05 3.14
N ARG A 320 14.56 -14.69 2.68
CA ARG A 320 13.33 -15.50 2.80
C ARG A 320 13.13 -16.01 4.24
N SER A 321 13.31 -15.11 5.22
CA SER A 321 13.27 -15.48 6.64
C SER A 321 11.93 -16.08 7.04
N LYS A 322 11.99 -17.18 7.79
CA LYS A 322 10.78 -17.86 8.29
C LYS A 322 10.05 -16.96 9.28
N ILE A 323 8.73 -16.83 9.10
CA ILE A 323 7.86 -16.11 10.02
C ILE A 323 7.44 -17.06 11.15
N PRO A 324 7.75 -16.74 12.42
CA PRO A 324 7.30 -17.56 13.54
C PRO A 324 5.77 -17.62 13.61
N PRO A 325 5.15 -18.77 13.94
CA PRO A 325 3.69 -18.92 13.89
C PRO A 325 2.93 -18.03 14.89
N TYR A 326 3.62 -17.51 15.89
CA TYR A 326 3.08 -16.56 16.86
C TYR A 326 3.22 -15.09 16.45
N ILE A 327 3.87 -14.79 15.31
CA ILE A 327 3.97 -13.45 14.72
C ILE A 327 3.07 -13.36 13.48
N ARG A 328 2.30 -12.27 13.40
CA ARG A 328 1.52 -11.93 12.21
C ARG A 328 1.81 -10.50 11.76
N VAL A 329 1.84 -10.31 10.46
CA VAL A 329 2.13 -9.03 9.82
C VAL A 329 0.96 -8.65 8.94
N PHE A 330 0.22 -7.63 9.35
CA PHE A 330 -0.90 -7.05 8.60
C PHE A 330 -0.36 -5.87 7.82
N ASN A 331 -0.18 -6.01 6.52
CA ASN A 331 0.55 -5.00 5.77
C ASN A 331 0.14 -4.90 4.30
N LYS A 332 0.69 -3.87 3.66
CA LYS A 332 0.79 -3.80 2.21
C LYS A 332 2.17 -3.30 1.83
N THR A 333 2.76 -3.92 0.81
CA THR A 333 4.05 -3.55 0.24
C THR A 333 3.92 -2.98 -1.17
N GLY A 334 4.96 -2.26 -1.58
CA GLY A 334 5.14 -1.81 -2.95
C GLY A 334 6.62 -1.74 -3.30
N TRP A 335 6.98 -2.18 -4.50
CA TRP A 335 8.33 -2.00 -5.05
C TRP A 335 8.27 -1.82 -6.55
N SER A 336 9.01 -0.86 -7.06
CA SER A 336 9.14 -0.59 -8.50
C SER A 336 10.14 0.55 -8.70
N TYR A 337 10.88 0.51 -9.79
CA TYR A 337 11.84 1.56 -10.17
C TYR A 337 12.85 1.93 -9.08
N GLY A 338 13.35 0.95 -8.35
CA GLY A 338 14.30 1.15 -7.25
C GLY A 338 13.67 1.57 -5.91
N PHE A 339 12.38 1.84 -5.85
CA PHE A 339 11.69 2.14 -4.60
C PHE A 339 11.14 0.88 -3.93
N LEU A 340 11.34 0.76 -2.62
CA LEU A 340 10.66 -0.21 -1.76
C LEU A 340 9.88 0.54 -0.68
N THR A 341 8.67 0.10 -0.42
CA THR A 341 7.80 0.64 0.64
C THR A 341 7.06 -0.49 1.34
N ASP A 342 6.95 -0.42 2.63
CA ASP A 342 6.07 -1.29 3.43
C ASP A 342 5.39 -0.48 4.53
N VAL A 343 4.12 -0.77 4.76
CA VAL A 343 3.34 -0.24 5.88
C VAL A 343 2.72 -1.41 6.60
N ALA A 344 3.16 -1.67 7.83
CA ALA A 344 2.87 -2.87 8.56
C ALA A 344 2.37 -2.60 9.98
N TYR A 345 1.40 -3.41 10.42
CA TYR A 345 1.08 -3.65 11.81
C TYR A 345 1.57 -5.06 12.16
N ILE A 346 2.42 -5.16 13.15
CA ILE A 346 3.09 -6.40 13.56
C ILE A 346 2.58 -6.80 14.94
N VAL A 347 2.18 -8.05 15.07
CA VAL A 347 1.64 -8.65 16.31
C VAL A 347 2.46 -9.86 16.66
N ASP A 348 2.96 -9.90 17.91
CA ASP A 348 3.52 -11.10 18.52
C ASP A 348 2.60 -11.56 19.65
N CYS A 349 1.85 -12.63 19.39
CA CYS A 349 0.89 -13.18 20.35
C CYS A 349 1.56 -13.90 21.52
N LYS A 350 2.81 -14.36 21.38
CA LYS A 350 3.59 -15.04 22.43
C LYS A 350 4.10 -14.04 23.46
N ASN A 351 4.76 -12.98 22.98
CA ASN A 351 5.37 -11.98 23.84
C ASN A 351 4.44 -10.79 24.16
N LYS A 352 3.21 -10.80 23.63
CA LYS A 352 2.22 -9.74 23.84
C LYS A 352 2.74 -8.36 23.39
N ILE A 353 3.19 -8.31 22.15
CA ILE A 353 3.75 -7.12 21.51
C ILE A 353 2.92 -6.75 20.31
N GLU A 354 2.74 -5.46 20.11
CA GLU A 354 2.14 -4.88 18.91
C GLU A 354 2.72 -3.51 18.64
N PHE A 355 2.94 -3.20 17.37
CA PHE A 355 3.35 -1.87 16.89
C PHE A 355 3.05 -1.72 15.41
N MET A 356 3.04 -0.47 14.90
CA MET A 356 3.07 -0.25 13.46
C MET A 356 4.44 0.31 13.06
N VAL A 357 4.86 -0.04 11.86
CA VAL A 357 6.06 0.49 11.22
C VAL A 357 5.76 0.74 9.75
N SER A 358 6.16 1.91 9.27
CA SER A 358 5.99 2.30 7.87
C SER A 358 7.29 2.91 7.37
N GLY A 359 7.76 2.50 6.20
CA GLY A 359 8.99 3.05 5.66
C GLY A 359 9.10 2.86 4.16
N ASN A 360 9.93 3.70 3.56
CA ASN A 360 10.38 3.55 2.18
C ASN A 360 11.89 3.72 2.09
N ILE A 361 12.47 3.24 1.00
CA ILE A 361 13.86 3.45 0.60
C ILE A 361 13.95 3.43 -0.92
N TYR A 362 14.89 4.21 -1.48
CA TYR A 362 15.29 4.17 -2.88
C TYR A 362 16.63 3.46 -3.04
N VAL A 363 16.71 2.47 -3.89
CA VAL A 363 17.89 1.63 -4.11
C VAL A 363 18.12 1.39 -5.60
N ASN A 364 18.84 2.31 -6.21
CA ASN A 364 19.19 2.31 -7.63
C ASN A 364 20.56 2.97 -7.79
N SER A 365 21.62 2.20 -7.66
CA SER A 365 22.99 2.69 -7.58
C SER A 365 23.51 3.28 -8.90
N ASP A 366 23.08 2.76 -10.04
CA ASP A 366 23.49 3.27 -11.35
C ASP A 366 22.66 4.48 -11.83
N GLY A 367 21.50 4.74 -11.18
CA GLY A 367 20.61 5.85 -11.52
C GLY A 367 19.88 5.67 -12.86
N VAL A 368 19.88 4.48 -13.45
CA VAL A 368 19.11 4.15 -14.64
C VAL A 368 17.79 3.52 -14.23
N LEU A 369 16.70 3.91 -14.86
CA LEU A 369 15.36 3.42 -14.56
C LEU A 369 14.83 2.54 -15.70
N ASN A 370 13.96 1.59 -15.34
CA ASN A 370 13.33 0.66 -16.29
C ASN A 370 14.34 -0.23 -17.02
N ASP A 371 15.40 -0.64 -16.31
CA ASP A 371 16.43 -1.58 -16.79
C ASP A 371 16.46 -2.88 -15.95
N ASP A 372 15.52 -3.01 -15.01
CA ASP A 372 15.36 -4.12 -14.07
C ASP A 372 16.58 -4.40 -13.16
N LYS A 373 17.49 -3.44 -13.04
CA LYS A 373 18.71 -3.55 -12.22
C LYS A 373 18.62 -2.65 -10.99
N TYR A 374 18.02 -3.16 -9.95
CA TYR A 374 17.85 -2.42 -8.70
C TYR A 374 18.46 -3.19 -7.52
N ASP A 375 18.97 -2.45 -6.53
CA ASP A 375 19.64 -3.03 -5.35
C ASP A 375 18.62 -3.54 -4.31
N TYR A 376 17.51 -4.16 -4.75
CA TYR A 376 16.45 -4.64 -3.87
C TYR A 376 16.93 -5.70 -2.87
N ASP A 377 17.69 -6.69 -3.33
CA ASP A 377 18.12 -7.81 -2.50
C ASP A 377 19.40 -7.50 -1.72
N SER A 378 20.29 -6.67 -2.30
CA SER A 378 21.57 -6.30 -1.68
C SER A 378 21.42 -5.19 -0.63
N VAL A 379 20.48 -4.25 -0.82
CA VAL A 379 20.33 -3.08 0.05
C VAL A 379 18.90 -2.93 0.59
N GLY A 380 17.89 -2.91 -0.28
CA GLY A 380 16.53 -2.56 0.09
C GLY A 380 15.89 -3.51 1.09
N SER A 381 15.85 -4.80 0.78
CA SER A 381 15.28 -5.83 1.67
C SER A 381 16.09 -6.00 2.97
N PRO A 382 17.44 -6.01 2.97
CA PRO A 382 18.23 -5.95 4.19
C PRO A 382 17.98 -4.71 5.06
N PHE A 383 17.79 -3.53 4.45
CA PHE A 383 17.45 -2.31 5.18
C PHE A 383 16.11 -2.47 5.92
N MET A 384 15.05 -2.87 5.23
CA MET A 384 13.72 -3.08 5.82
C MET A 384 13.76 -4.15 6.92
N TYR A 385 14.44 -5.28 6.66
CA TYR A 385 14.61 -6.35 7.63
C TYR A 385 15.25 -5.84 8.93
N ARG A 386 16.40 -5.16 8.82
CA ARG A 386 17.17 -4.72 9.99
C ARG A 386 16.45 -3.63 10.78
N LEU A 387 15.77 -2.69 10.10
CA LEU A 387 14.92 -1.71 10.77
C LEU A 387 13.77 -2.37 11.53
N GLY A 388 13.08 -3.32 10.89
CA GLY A 388 12.00 -4.06 11.54
C GLY A 388 12.46 -4.82 12.78
N GLN A 389 13.61 -5.52 12.70
CA GLN A 389 14.22 -6.23 13.84
C GLN A 389 14.60 -5.26 14.98
N LEU A 390 15.17 -4.11 14.64
CA LEU A 390 15.56 -3.10 15.63
C LEU A 390 14.34 -2.58 16.40
N ILE A 391 13.28 -2.22 15.68
CA ILE A 391 12.03 -1.73 16.28
C ILE A 391 11.35 -2.84 17.10
N TYR A 392 11.31 -4.07 16.58
CA TYR A 392 10.77 -5.21 17.30
C TYR A 392 11.52 -5.45 18.62
N ASN A 393 12.86 -5.42 18.60
CA ASN A 393 13.68 -5.59 19.80
C ASN A 393 13.45 -4.47 20.82
N TYR A 394 13.28 -3.23 20.37
CA TYR A 394 12.90 -2.13 21.23
C TYR A 394 11.53 -2.40 21.88
N ASP A 395 10.52 -2.76 21.07
CA ASP A 395 9.17 -3.02 21.55
C ASP A 395 9.08 -4.24 22.49
N LEU A 396 9.95 -5.23 22.29
CA LEU A 396 10.09 -6.41 23.16
C LEU A 396 10.55 -6.00 24.58
N ASN A 397 11.41 -5.02 24.68
CA ASN A 397 12.09 -4.65 25.92
C ASN A 397 11.52 -3.39 26.59
N ARG A 398 10.66 -2.62 25.90
CA ARG A 398 10.08 -1.41 26.50
C ARG A 398 9.05 -1.73 27.57
N GLY A 399 8.98 -0.91 28.62
CA GLY A 399 7.94 -0.99 29.63
C GLY A 399 6.54 -0.69 29.04
N ARG A 400 5.53 -1.43 29.51
CA ARG A 400 4.11 -1.21 29.23
C ARG A 400 3.32 -1.16 30.54
N GLN A 401 2.40 -0.20 30.66
CA GLN A 401 1.53 -0.14 31.82
C GLN A 401 0.52 -1.29 31.83
N TYR A 402 0.00 -1.64 30.66
CA TYR A 402 -0.95 -2.73 30.48
C TYR A 402 -0.47 -3.67 29.37
N THR A 403 -0.59 -4.97 29.63
CA THR A 403 -0.30 -6.01 28.64
C THR A 403 -1.45 -6.10 27.64
N PRO A 404 -1.19 -6.00 26.32
CA PRO A 404 -2.25 -6.06 25.31
C PRO A 404 -2.95 -7.42 25.26
N ASP A 405 -4.28 -7.42 25.21
CA ASP A 405 -5.04 -8.58 24.78
C ASP A 405 -5.17 -8.57 23.25
N LEU A 406 -4.44 -9.47 22.62
CA LEU A 406 -4.32 -9.57 21.16
C LEU A 406 -5.22 -10.66 20.55
N LYS A 407 -6.22 -11.16 21.30
CA LYS A 407 -7.13 -12.22 20.82
C LYS A 407 -7.81 -11.89 19.51
N LYS A 408 -8.16 -10.61 19.28
CA LYS A 408 -8.76 -10.12 18.03
C LYS A 408 -7.90 -10.42 16.79
N PHE A 409 -6.59 -10.55 16.95
CA PHE A 409 -5.62 -10.79 15.87
C PHE A 409 -5.15 -12.26 15.81
N LYS A 410 -5.72 -13.14 16.63
CA LYS A 410 -5.57 -14.59 16.48
C LYS A 410 -6.60 -15.08 15.47
N ILE A 411 -6.17 -15.20 14.24
CA ILE A 411 -7.03 -15.52 13.09
C ILE A 411 -6.80 -16.97 12.70
N SER A 412 -7.87 -17.67 12.32
CA SER A 412 -7.80 -18.98 11.68
C SER A 412 -7.63 -18.78 10.18
N TYR A 413 -6.60 -19.38 9.61
CA TYR A 413 -6.29 -19.30 8.19
C TYR A 413 -6.80 -20.54 7.45
N GLU A 414 -6.82 -20.46 6.12
CA GLU A 414 -7.12 -21.61 5.27
C GLU A 414 -6.09 -22.72 5.48
N GLN A 415 -6.51 -23.93 5.18
CA GLN A 415 -5.59 -25.06 5.03
C GLN A 415 -5.79 -25.57 3.61
N ARG A 416 -4.69 -25.70 2.88
CA ARG A 416 -4.72 -26.25 1.53
C ARG A 416 -5.32 -27.62 1.53
N ASP A 417 -6.23 -27.87 0.58
CA ASP A 417 -6.75 -29.20 0.31
C ASP A 417 -5.63 -30.03 -0.39
N PRO A 418 -5.10 -31.07 0.26
CA PRO A 418 -4.10 -31.93 -0.36
C PRO A 418 -4.66 -32.72 -1.57
N GLY A 419 -5.97 -32.77 -1.74
CA GLY A 419 -6.65 -33.39 -2.87
C GLY A 419 -6.87 -32.45 -4.06
N ASP A 420 -6.58 -31.15 -3.94
CA ASP A 420 -6.68 -30.22 -5.08
C ASP A 420 -5.57 -30.50 -6.09
N THR A 421 -5.96 -30.87 -7.30
CA THR A 421 -5.05 -31.19 -8.41
C THR A 421 -4.78 -30.00 -9.35
N ARG A 422 -5.30 -28.82 -9.06
CA ARG A 422 -5.05 -27.63 -9.86
C ARG A 422 -3.57 -27.23 -9.80
N PRO A 423 -3.00 -26.75 -10.94
CA PRO A 423 -1.62 -26.29 -10.95
C PRO A 423 -1.39 -25.14 -9.95
N SER A 424 -0.25 -25.17 -9.25
CA SER A 424 0.19 -24.03 -8.44
C SER A 424 0.51 -22.83 -9.31
N ILE A 425 0.16 -21.64 -8.84
CA ILE A 425 0.39 -20.37 -9.53
C ILE A 425 1.85 -19.98 -9.31
N LYS A 426 2.60 -19.79 -10.39
CA LYS A 426 4.01 -19.38 -10.40
C LYS A 426 4.22 -17.94 -10.82
N ASP A 427 3.22 -17.32 -11.43
CA ASP A 427 3.26 -15.94 -11.90
C ASP A 427 1.95 -15.25 -11.50
N ALA A 428 2.04 -14.09 -10.86
CA ALA A 428 0.88 -13.32 -10.42
C ALA A 428 0.26 -12.45 -11.53
N ASP A 429 0.99 -12.26 -12.64
CA ASP A 429 0.56 -11.38 -13.73
C ASP A 429 -0.07 -12.17 -14.92
N ASN A 430 -0.25 -13.48 -14.78
CA ASN A 430 -0.88 -14.37 -15.76
C ASN A 430 -2.30 -14.78 -15.38
#